data_7c3fac1909606e12a842decf170f0882
#
_entry.id   7c3fac1909606e12a842decf170f0882
#
_cell.length_a   1.000
_cell.length_b   1.000
_cell.length_c   1.000
_cell.angle_alpha   90.00
_cell.angle_beta   90.00
_cell.angle_gamma   90.00
#
_symmetry.space_group_name_H-M   'P 1'
#
loop_
_entity.id
_entity.type
_entity.pdbx_description
1 polymer ?
#
loop_
_entity_poly.entity_id
_entity_poly.type
_entity_poly.pdbx_seq_one_letter_code
_entity_poly.pdbx_strand_id
1 'polypeptide(L)'
;GIYIKQSVTNLIQKENSIEISLGNKKINFDKIIVSAGAWSNKIANMVGDKFPLDTERGYHILFETNEKLINRPVAWSESGFYLIQIHDGIRAAGTVEIAGLNKSPNSRRIAMIERQSRKVLPQLGNVKSTWMGRRPTLPDSLPIIGKSQKNNNVIYAFGHQHIGWTLGAVTGKIIDSLSRDHI
;
A
#
# COMPACT_ATOMS: atom_id res chain seq x y z
N GLY A 1 -7.78 4.45 21.42
CA GLY A 1 -7.05 5.26 20.42
C GLY A 1 -7.93 6.37 19.86
N ILE A 2 -7.29 7.40 19.32
CA ILE A 2 -7.97 8.51 18.64
C ILE A 2 -7.65 8.42 17.15
N TYR A 3 -8.70 8.44 16.30
CA TYR A 3 -8.55 8.52 14.85
C TYR A 3 -8.72 9.96 14.38
N ILE A 4 -7.71 10.48 13.66
CA ILE A 4 -7.73 11.84 13.09
C ILE A 4 -7.65 11.72 11.58
N LYS A 5 -8.73 12.07 10.88
CA LYS A 5 -8.81 12.04 9.41
C LYS A 5 -8.18 13.31 8.80
N GLN A 6 -6.87 13.46 8.96
CA GLN A 6 -6.09 14.58 8.43
C GLN A 6 -4.73 14.09 7.92
N SER A 7 -4.16 14.79 6.94
CA SER A 7 -2.83 14.50 6.43
C SER A 7 -1.76 15.18 7.30
N VAL A 8 -0.67 14.48 7.55
CA VAL A 8 0.55 15.07 8.11
C VAL A 8 1.18 15.96 7.06
N THR A 9 1.28 17.26 7.36
CA THR A 9 1.85 18.27 6.44
C THR A 9 3.27 18.65 6.79
N ASN A 10 3.65 18.51 8.06
CA ASN A 10 5.01 18.77 8.52
C ASN A 10 5.33 17.95 9.77
N LEU A 11 6.61 17.73 10.02
CA LEU A 11 7.16 17.07 11.18
C LEU A 11 8.37 17.85 11.67
N ILE A 12 8.37 18.23 12.94
CA ILE A 12 9.46 18.97 13.59
C ILE A 12 10.01 18.13 14.73
N GLN A 13 11.29 17.84 14.66
CA GLN A 13 12.00 17.11 15.70
C GLN A 13 12.33 18.08 16.85
N LYS A 14 12.00 17.69 18.08
CA LYS A 14 12.35 18.36 19.33
C LYS A 14 13.25 17.45 20.14
N GLU A 15 13.86 17.94 21.18
CA GLU A 15 14.80 17.18 22.01
C GLU A 15 14.23 15.84 22.50
N ASN A 16 13.01 15.84 23.09
CA ASN A 16 12.38 14.64 23.64
C ASN A 16 10.99 14.34 23.04
N SER A 17 10.63 14.96 21.92
CA SER A 17 9.32 14.79 21.31
C SER A 17 9.33 15.10 19.83
N ILE A 18 8.24 14.78 19.15
CA ILE A 18 8.03 15.09 17.76
C ILE A 18 6.72 15.86 17.61
N GLU A 19 6.79 17.05 17.05
CA GLU A 19 5.62 17.84 16.71
C GLU A 19 5.15 17.48 15.28
N ILE A 20 3.90 17.08 15.17
CA ILE A 20 3.25 16.81 13.88
C ILE A 20 2.28 17.94 13.56
N SER A 21 2.35 18.48 12.34
CA SER A 21 1.39 19.44 11.83
C SER A 21 0.30 18.74 11.01
N LEU A 22 -0.95 19.03 11.33
CA LEU A 22 -2.16 18.56 10.67
C LEU A 22 -2.94 19.80 10.18
N GLY A 23 -2.54 20.36 9.04
CA GLY A 23 -2.99 21.69 8.63
C GLY A 23 -2.57 22.76 9.65
N ASN A 24 -3.54 23.46 10.26
CA ASN A 24 -3.26 24.48 11.27
C ASN A 24 -3.10 23.93 12.69
N LYS A 25 -3.35 22.65 12.91
CA LYS A 25 -3.22 22.00 14.23
C LYS A 25 -1.84 21.39 14.38
N LYS A 26 -1.23 21.59 15.55
CA LYS A 26 0.04 21.00 15.96
C LYS A 26 -0.17 20.10 17.17
N ILE A 27 0.42 18.91 17.14
CA ILE A 27 0.34 17.92 18.23
C ILE A 27 1.72 17.37 18.49
N ASN A 28 2.12 17.28 19.76
CA ASN A 28 3.38 16.65 20.17
C ASN A 28 3.14 15.20 20.58
N PHE A 29 4.10 14.35 20.25
CA PHE A 29 4.14 12.94 20.63
C PHE A 29 5.55 12.57 21.06
N ASP A 30 5.68 11.62 21.99
CA ASP A 30 6.97 11.09 22.44
C ASP A 30 7.62 10.28 21.31
N LYS A 31 6.83 9.46 20.61
CA LYS A 31 7.28 8.63 19.47
C LYS A 31 6.25 8.64 18.35
N ILE A 32 6.72 8.47 17.13
CA ILE A 32 5.85 8.29 15.96
C ILE A 32 6.22 7.01 15.20
N ILE A 33 5.21 6.37 14.65
CA ILE A 33 5.35 5.23 13.74
C ILE A 33 4.89 5.67 12.36
N VAL A 34 5.80 5.60 11.39
CA VAL A 34 5.51 5.94 9.99
C VAL A 34 5.12 4.68 9.24
N SER A 35 3.84 4.53 8.98
CA SER A 35 3.25 3.41 8.23
C SER A 35 2.35 3.90 7.07
N ALA A 36 2.78 4.96 6.37
CA ALA A 36 2.01 5.64 5.34
C ALA A 36 2.12 4.97 3.94
N GLY A 37 2.51 3.68 3.87
CA GLY A 37 2.60 2.92 2.64
C GLY A 37 3.51 3.60 1.60
N ALA A 38 3.03 3.76 0.38
CA ALA A 38 3.80 4.37 -0.71
C ALA A 38 4.16 5.85 -0.47
N TRP A 39 3.50 6.51 0.48
CA TRP A 39 3.77 7.92 0.85
C TRP A 39 4.75 8.08 2.00
N SER A 40 5.24 6.98 2.62
CA SER A 40 6.12 7.01 3.79
C SER A 40 7.40 7.80 3.55
N ASN A 41 7.95 7.76 2.34
CA ASN A 41 9.16 8.49 2.00
C ASN A 41 9.00 10.03 2.11
N LYS A 42 7.77 10.55 1.95
CA LYS A 42 7.51 11.98 2.17
C LYS A 42 7.73 12.37 3.64
N ILE A 43 7.30 11.51 4.56
CA ILE A 43 7.46 11.73 6.02
C ILE A 43 8.91 11.46 6.42
N ALA A 44 9.52 10.39 5.92
CA ALA A 44 10.93 10.09 6.18
C ALA A 44 11.87 11.23 5.77
N ASN A 45 11.61 11.87 4.62
CA ASN A 45 12.37 13.03 4.17
C ASN A 45 12.26 14.23 5.13
N MET A 46 11.14 14.41 5.86
CA MET A 46 11.00 15.46 6.87
C MET A 46 11.89 15.18 8.10
N VAL A 47 12.19 13.91 8.35
CA VAL A 47 13.14 13.48 9.41
C VAL A 47 14.59 13.60 8.96
N GLY A 48 14.83 13.58 7.64
CA GLY A 48 16.17 13.58 7.04
C GLY A 48 16.62 12.21 6.56
N ASP A 49 15.79 11.18 6.68
CA ASP A 49 16.05 9.86 6.11
C ASP A 49 15.54 9.76 4.68
N LYS A 50 16.26 8.99 3.85
CA LYS A 50 15.92 8.76 2.44
C LYS A 50 15.94 7.26 2.15
N PHE A 51 14.86 6.78 1.54
CA PHE A 51 14.75 5.39 1.12
C PHE A 51 14.46 5.30 -0.38
N PRO A 52 14.97 4.29 -1.08
CA PRO A 52 14.67 4.06 -2.49
C PRO A 52 13.26 3.45 -2.67
N LEU A 53 12.26 4.06 -2.02
CA LEU A 53 10.87 3.65 -2.06
C LEU A 53 10.20 4.16 -3.33
N ASP A 54 9.71 3.26 -4.15
CA ASP A 54 8.85 3.56 -5.29
C ASP A 54 7.51 2.82 -5.15
N THR A 55 6.68 2.84 -6.15
CA THR A 55 5.40 2.17 -6.14
C THR A 55 5.21 1.27 -7.35
N GLU A 56 4.98 0.00 -7.06
CA GLU A 56 4.42 -0.95 -8.02
C GLU A 56 2.92 -0.78 -8.08
N ARG A 57 2.43 -0.18 -9.15
CA ARG A 57 1.01 0.07 -9.35
C ARG A 57 0.33 -1.18 -9.86
N GLY A 58 -0.63 -1.69 -9.09
CA GLY A 58 -1.47 -2.82 -9.45
C GLY A 58 -2.86 -2.34 -9.87
N TYR A 59 -3.47 -3.07 -10.78
CA TYR A 59 -4.80 -2.75 -11.31
C TYR A 59 -5.78 -3.89 -11.05
N HIS A 60 -7.06 -3.55 -10.88
CA HIS A 60 -8.10 -4.55 -10.99
C HIS A 60 -9.35 -4.00 -11.69
N ILE A 61 -10.10 -4.93 -12.24
CA ILE A 61 -11.44 -4.72 -12.79
C ILE A 61 -12.40 -5.58 -11.98
N LEU A 62 -13.54 -5.04 -11.64
CA LEU A 62 -14.68 -5.77 -11.11
C LEU A 62 -15.72 -5.93 -12.22
N PHE A 63 -16.04 -7.16 -12.56
CA PHE A 63 -17.10 -7.51 -13.50
C PHE A 63 -18.38 -7.89 -12.73
N GLU A 64 -19.51 -7.44 -13.22
CA GLU A 64 -20.81 -7.86 -12.70
C GLU A 64 -21.07 -9.33 -13.02
N THR A 65 -21.60 -10.06 -12.07
CA THR A 65 -22.22 -11.38 -12.28
C THR A 65 -23.19 -11.68 -11.16
N ASN A 66 -24.30 -12.26 -11.48
CA ASN A 66 -25.27 -12.78 -10.54
C ASN A 66 -25.05 -14.27 -10.27
N GLU A 67 -24.12 -14.89 -10.97
CA GLU A 67 -23.83 -16.33 -10.90
C GLU A 67 -22.45 -16.56 -10.32
N LYS A 68 -22.29 -17.71 -9.68
CA LYS A 68 -20.99 -18.20 -9.21
C LYS A 68 -20.27 -18.88 -10.37
N LEU A 69 -19.43 -18.14 -11.09
CA LEU A 69 -18.71 -18.63 -12.25
C LEU A 69 -17.44 -19.43 -11.91
N ILE A 70 -16.79 -19.11 -10.77
CA ILE A 70 -15.59 -19.81 -10.29
C ILE A 70 -15.69 -20.13 -8.81
N ASN A 71 -15.12 -21.27 -8.40
CA ASN A 71 -15.20 -21.78 -7.03
C ASN A 71 -13.98 -21.47 -6.18
N ARG A 72 -12.89 -21.02 -6.79
CA ARG A 72 -11.62 -20.70 -6.13
C ARG A 72 -10.87 -19.62 -6.92
N PRO A 73 -9.93 -18.91 -6.34
CA PRO A 73 -9.06 -18.02 -7.10
C PRO A 73 -8.34 -18.78 -8.20
N VAL A 74 -8.30 -18.20 -9.40
CA VAL A 74 -7.63 -18.75 -10.58
C VAL A 74 -6.50 -17.79 -10.98
N ALA A 75 -5.28 -18.31 -11.02
CA ALA A 75 -4.13 -17.58 -11.55
C ALA A 75 -4.00 -17.84 -13.04
N TRP A 76 -3.98 -16.79 -13.85
CA TRP A 76 -3.68 -16.85 -15.27
C TRP A 76 -2.24 -16.36 -15.49
N SER A 77 -1.29 -17.29 -15.43
CA SER A 77 0.15 -16.98 -15.43
C SER A 77 0.61 -16.29 -16.72
N GLU A 78 0.09 -16.68 -17.87
CA GLU A 78 0.46 -16.12 -19.18
C GLU A 78 0.18 -14.63 -19.30
N SER A 79 -0.83 -14.12 -18.62
CA SER A 79 -1.23 -12.71 -18.66
C SER A 79 -1.03 -11.98 -17.35
N GLY A 80 -0.48 -12.65 -16.32
CA GLY A 80 -0.08 -12.04 -15.06
C GLY A 80 -1.23 -11.46 -14.23
N PHE A 81 -2.40 -12.12 -14.21
CA PHE A 81 -3.52 -11.70 -13.37
C PHE A 81 -4.25 -12.87 -12.71
N TYR A 82 -5.06 -12.55 -11.71
CA TYR A 82 -5.89 -13.48 -10.96
C TYR A 82 -7.36 -13.15 -11.17
N LEU A 83 -8.20 -14.18 -11.29
CA LEU A 83 -9.65 -14.08 -11.22
C LEU A 83 -10.12 -14.59 -9.86
N ILE A 84 -10.95 -13.80 -9.19
CA ILE A 84 -11.45 -14.10 -7.85
C ILE A 84 -12.94 -13.79 -7.81
N GLN A 85 -13.76 -14.81 -7.47
CA GLN A 85 -15.16 -14.58 -7.17
C GLN A 85 -15.28 -13.89 -5.81
N ILE A 86 -15.97 -12.76 -5.80
CA ILE A 86 -16.34 -12.03 -4.58
C ILE A 86 -17.86 -11.86 -4.52
N HIS A 87 -18.37 -11.33 -3.42
CA HIS A 87 -19.83 -11.14 -3.25
C HIS A 87 -20.45 -10.33 -4.42
N ASP A 88 -19.75 -9.29 -4.89
CA ASP A 88 -20.26 -8.33 -5.88
C ASP A 88 -19.92 -8.67 -7.35
N GLY A 89 -19.35 -9.84 -7.61
CA GLY A 89 -18.97 -10.23 -8.96
C GLY A 89 -17.63 -10.92 -9.06
N ILE A 90 -16.97 -10.82 -10.22
CA ILE A 90 -15.62 -11.34 -10.43
C ILE A 90 -14.61 -10.19 -10.50
N ARG A 91 -13.60 -10.26 -9.64
CA ARG A 91 -12.45 -9.37 -9.68
C ARG A 91 -11.31 -9.98 -10.48
N ALA A 92 -10.91 -9.31 -11.55
CA ALA A 92 -9.67 -9.57 -12.28
C ALA A 92 -8.60 -8.61 -11.78
N ALA A 93 -7.58 -9.11 -11.08
CA ALA A 93 -6.53 -8.31 -10.45
C ALA A 93 -5.14 -8.74 -10.91
N GLY A 94 -4.33 -7.79 -11.34
CA GLY A 94 -2.98 -8.12 -11.79
C GLY A 94 -2.23 -6.91 -12.31
N THR A 95 -1.20 -7.20 -13.08
CA THR A 95 -0.22 -6.30 -13.67
C THR A 95 0.61 -5.52 -12.65
N VAL A 96 1.80 -5.14 -13.06
CA VAL A 96 2.72 -4.27 -12.32
C VAL A 96 3.15 -3.14 -13.24
N GLU A 97 3.11 -1.92 -12.72
CA GLU A 97 3.60 -0.73 -13.40
C GLU A 97 4.40 0.12 -12.42
N ILE A 98 5.65 0.38 -12.73
CA ILE A 98 6.50 1.33 -11.99
C ILE A 98 6.30 2.70 -12.62
N ALA A 99 5.63 3.61 -11.93
CA ALA A 99 5.29 4.93 -12.49
C ALA A 99 5.13 6.03 -11.42
N GLY A 100 5.69 5.82 -10.26
CA GLY A 100 5.63 6.78 -9.15
C GLY A 100 4.21 7.04 -8.63
N LEU A 101 4.12 8.04 -7.75
CA LEU A 101 2.86 8.33 -7.03
C LEU A 101 1.83 9.13 -7.84
N ASN A 102 2.30 10.01 -8.72
CA ASN A 102 1.46 11.10 -9.25
C ASN A 102 0.88 10.85 -10.64
N LYS A 103 1.39 9.85 -11.37
CA LYS A 103 0.91 9.55 -12.72
C LYS A 103 -0.51 9.01 -12.70
N SER A 104 -1.34 9.43 -13.64
CA SER A 104 -2.72 8.93 -13.80
C SER A 104 -2.76 7.42 -14.08
N PRO A 105 -3.85 6.72 -13.77
CA PRO A 105 -4.03 5.33 -14.13
C PRO A 105 -3.87 5.09 -15.64
N ASN A 106 -3.26 3.96 -16.00
CA ASN A 106 -3.00 3.59 -17.38
C ASN A 106 -4.19 2.80 -17.95
N SER A 107 -4.98 3.45 -18.80
CA SER A 107 -6.16 2.84 -19.44
C SER A 107 -5.83 1.62 -20.32
N ARG A 108 -4.65 1.58 -20.94
CA ARG A 108 -4.21 0.43 -21.76
C ARG A 108 -4.05 -0.84 -20.92
N ARG A 109 -3.61 -0.71 -19.65
CA ARG A 109 -3.50 -1.84 -18.72
C ARG A 109 -4.87 -2.34 -18.31
N ILE A 110 -5.80 -1.44 -18.04
CA ILE A 110 -7.20 -1.79 -17.74
C ILE A 110 -7.80 -2.55 -18.92
N ALA A 111 -7.71 -1.99 -20.14
CA ALA A 111 -8.22 -2.63 -21.34
C ALA A 111 -7.56 -4.00 -21.64
N MET A 112 -6.27 -4.15 -21.31
CA MET A 112 -5.57 -5.43 -21.41
C MET A 112 -6.15 -6.46 -20.45
N ILE A 113 -6.33 -6.11 -19.16
CA ILE A 113 -6.93 -7.01 -18.16
C ILE A 113 -8.33 -7.43 -18.61
N GLU A 114 -9.17 -6.49 -19.06
CA GLU A 114 -10.51 -6.78 -19.54
C GLU A 114 -10.50 -7.77 -20.69
N ARG A 115 -9.75 -7.46 -21.74
CA ARG A 115 -9.64 -8.32 -22.93
C ARG A 115 -9.17 -9.74 -22.60
N GLN A 116 -8.17 -9.88 -21.74
CA GLN A 116 -7.63 -11.18 -21.36
C GLN A 116 -8.59 -11.93 -20.43
N SER A 117 -9.25 -11.24 -19.51
CA SER A 117 -10.24 -11.85 -18.63
C SER A 117 -11.40 -12.45 -19.42
N ARG A 118 -11.90 -11.75 -20.43
CA ARG A 118 -12.97 -12.24 -21.31
C ARG A 118 -12.57 -13.42 -22.20
N LYS A 119 -11.28 -13.56 -22.51
CA LYS A 119 -10.79 -14.78 -23.19
C LYS A 119 -10.85 -16.01 -22.31
N VAL A 120 -10.52 -15.85 -21.01
CA VAL A 120 -10.52 -16.95 -20.04
C VAL A 120 -11.92 -17.30 -19.58
N LEU A 121 -12.76 -16.27 -19.40
CA LEU A 121 -14.10 -16.39 -18.88
C LEU A 121 -15.07 -15.53 -19.72
N PRO A 122 -15.55 -16.06 -20.88
CA PRO A 122 -16.39 -15.30 -21.81
C PRO A 122 -17.73 -14.84 -21.21
N GLN A 123 -18.20 -15.49 -20.13
CA GLN A 123 -19.46 -15.20 -19.44
C GLN A 123 -19.39 -13.96 -18.52
N LEU A 124 -18.25 -13.28 -18.41
CA LEU A 124 -18.13 -12.07 -17.64
C LEU A 124 -19.11 -10.99 -18.11
N GLY A 125 -19.87 -10.45 -17.16
CA GLY A 125 -20.80 -9.35 -17.40
C GLY A 125 -20.10 -8.01 -17.68
N ASN A 126 -20.82 -6.92 -17.46
CA ASN A 126 -20.28 -5.58 -17.68
C ASN A 126 -19.19 -5.24 -16.64
N VAL A 127 -18.33 -4.29 -16.99
CA VAL A 127 -17.38 -3.72 -16.05
C VAL A 127 -18.13 -2.83 -15.06
N LYS A 128 -18.18 -3.24 -13.79
CA LYS A 128 -18.78 -2.49 -12.69
C LYS A 128 -17.88 -1.37 -12.21
N SER A 129 -16.58 -1.66 -12.08
CA SER A 129 -15.59 -0.67 -11.61
C SER A 129 -14.17 -1.07 -11.98
N THR A 130 -13.29 -0.08 -11.97
CA THR A 130 -11.84 -0.25 -12.10
C THR A 130 -11.12 0.42 -10.93
N TRP A 131 -9.97 -0.11 -10.56
CA TRP A 131 -9.18 0.43 -9.47
C TRP A 131 -7.68 0.28 -9.73
N MET A 132 -6.91 1.21 -9.19
CA MET A 132 -5.46 1.17 -9.21
C MET A 132 -4.92 1.45 -7.81
N GLY A 133 -4.06 0.54 -7.32
CA GLY A 133 -3.35 0.68 -6.05
C GLY A 133 -1.86 0.90 -6.22
N ARG A 134 -1.27 1.54 -5.23
CA ARG A 134 0.16 1.84 -5.15
C ARG A 134 0.78 0.97 -4.07
N ARG A 135 1.48 -0.09 -4.47
CA ARG A 135 2.21 -0.95 -3.54
C ARG A 135 3.53 -0.27 -3.19
N PRO A 136 3.83 -0.08 -1.90
CA PRO A 136 5.12 0.48 -1.47
C PRO A 136 6.23 -0.55 -1.72
N THR A 137 7.13 -0.28 -2.64
CA THR A 137 8.13 -1.25 -3.10
C THR A 137 9.53 -0.70 -2.93
N LEU A 138 10.45 -1.55 -2.44
CA LEU A 138 11.87 -1.29 -2.35
C LEU A 138 12.63 -2.22 -3.31
N PRO A 139 13.82 -1.87 -3.79
CA PRO A 139 14.55 -2.65 -4.79
C PRO A 139 14.90 -4.08 -4.33
N ASP A 140 15.13 -4.27 -3.03
CA ASP A 140 15.44 -5.56 -2.39
C ASP A 140 14.20 -6.36 -1.99
N SER A 141 13.01 -5.79 -2.20
CA SER A 141 11.72 -6.36 -1.81
C SER A 141 11.51 -6.57 -0.30
N LEU A 142 12.37 -5.99 0.54
CA LEU A 142 12.26 -6.08 2.00
C LEU A 142 11.57 -4.83 2.57
N PRO A 143 10.69 -4.97 3.58
CA PRO A 143 10.09 -3.82 4.23
C PRO A 143 11.10 -3.11 5.15
N ILE A 144 10.94 -1.79 5.28
CA ILE A 144 11.66 -0.99 6.26
C ILE A 144 10.92 -1.11 7.61
N ILE A 145 11.53 -1.79 8.56
CA ILE A 145 11.04 -1.94 9.93
C ILE A 145 12.19 -1.62 10.89
N GLY A 146 12.14 -0.48 11.57
CA GLY A 146 13.24 -0.05 12.44
C GLY A 146 13.17 1.41 12.84
N LYS A 147 14.04 1.81 13.75
CA LYS A 147 14.20 3.21 14.16
C LYS A 147 14.90 4.01 13.06
N SER A 148 14.58 5.30 12.97
CA SER A 148 15.30 6.26 12.16
C SER A 148 16.76 6.38 12.64
N GLN A 149 17.69 6.53 11.69
CA GLN A 149 19.09 6.81 12.01
C GLN A 149 19.30 8.29 12.44
N LYS A 150 18.32 9.14 12.24
CA LYS A 150 18.38 10.57 12.56
C LYS A 150 17.65 10.91 13.85
N ASN A 151 16.65 10.11 14.26
CA ASN A 151 15.87 10.34 15.47
C ASN A 151 15.25 9.04 16.00
N ASN A 152 15.71 8.60 17.17
CA ASN A 152 15.24 7.36 17.81
C ASN A 152 13.74 7.36 18.17
N ASN A 153 13.09 8.51 18.17
CA ASN A 153 11.65 8.66 18.44
C ASN A 153 10.81 8.44 17.15
N VAL A 154 11.46 8.20 16.00
CA VAL A 154 10.79 7.88 14.74
C VAL A 154 11.03 6.43 14.39
N ILE A 155 9.97 5.67 14.20
CA ILE A 155 10.02 4.26 13.85
C ILE A 155 9.33 4.09 12.49
N TYR A 156 9.94 3.32 11.60
CA TYR A 156 9.42 3.03 10.27
C TYR A 156 8.79 1.64 10.21
N ALA A 157 7.65 1.53 9.51
CA ALA A 157 6.95 0.28 9.23
C ALA A 157 6.24 0.37 7.87
N PHE A 158 7.00 0.27 6.78
CA PHE A 158 6.46 0.38 5.41
C PHE A 158 7.28 -0.44 4.40
N GLY A 159 6.84 -0.47 3.15
CA GLY A 159 7.56 -1.15 2.07
C GLY A 159 7.20 -2.62 1.89
N HIS A 160 6.08 -3.09 2.44
CA HIS A 160 5.66 -4.50 2.42
C HIS A 160 5.11 -4.98 1.08
N GLN A 161 5.15 -4.18 0.03
CA GLN A 161 4.64 -4.53 -1.30
C GLN A 161 3.19 -5.05 -1.25
N HIS A 162 2.96 -6.28 -1.73
CA HIS A 162 1.63 -6.94 -1.78
C HIS A 162 1.36 -7.86 -0.58
N ILE A 163 2.34 -8.08 0.30
CA ILE A 163 2.23 -9.01 1.45
C ILE A 163 2.01 -8.31 2.80
N GLY A 164 1.74 -7.00 2.80
CA GLY A 164 1.59 -6.21 4.02
C GLY A 164 0.49 -6.72 4.97
N TRP A 165 -0.61 -7.24 4.45
CA TRP A 165 -1.63 -7.88 5.27
C TRP A 165 -1.11 -9.13 5.99
N THR A 166 -0.38 -9.98 5.30
CA THR A 166 0.21 -11.20 5.86
C THR A 166 1.24 -10.88 6.94
N LEU A 167 2.06 -9.85 6.72
CA LEU A 167 3.13 -9.45 7.64
C LEU A 167 2.67 -8.47 8.74
N GLY A 168 1.44 -7.98 8.70
CA GLY A 168 0.97 -6.92 9.60
C GLY A 168 1.11 -7.27 11.09
N ALA A 169 0.74 -8.48 11.49
CA ALA A 169 0.83 -8.90 12.89
C ALA A 169 2.28 -8.99 13.39
N VAL A 170 3.18 -9.59 12.62
CA VAL A 170 4.61 -9.70 13.01
C VAL A 170 5.28 -8.33 12.98
N THR A 171 4.96 -7.48 12.02
CA THR A 171 5.44 -6.09 11.99
C THR A 171 4.99 -5.33 13.23
N GLY A 172 3.72 -5.45 13.62
CA GLY A 172 3.19 -4.83 14.83
C GLY A 172 3.95 -5.27 16.10
N LYS A 173 4.26 -6.57 16.22
CA LYS A 173 5.06 -7.10 17.34
C LYS A 173 6.47 -6.52 17.39
N ILE A 174 7.14 -6.41 16.25
CA ILE A 174 8.48 -5.80 16.17
C ILE A 174 8.42 -4.33 16.56
N ILE A 175 7.44 -3.58 16.05
CA ILE A 175 7.26 -2.16 16.36
C ILE A 175 6.95 -1.95 17.85
N ASP A 176 6.15 -2.80 18.47
CA ASP A 176 5.89 -2.73 19.91
C ASP A 176 7.20 -2.88 20.72
N SER A 177 8.04 -3.86 20.40
CA SER A 177 9.36 -4.04 21.03
C SER A 177 10.25 -2.80 20.83
N LEU A 178 10.36 -2.30 19.60
CA LEU A 178 11.15 -1.09 19.29
C LEU A 178 10.65 0.16 19.99
N SER A 179 9.34 0.28 20.20
CA SER A 179 8.72 1.44 20.85
C SER A 179 8.94 1.47 22.36
N ARG A 180 9.12 0.31 22.98
CA ARG A 180 9.37 0.16 24.44
C ARG A 180 10.85 0.17 24.80
N ASP A 181 11.75 0.31 23.81
CA ASP A 181 13.22 0.25 24.02
C ASP A 181 13.68 -1.09 24.67
N HIS A 182 12.94 -2.18 24.42
CA HIS A 182 13.22 -3.53 24.95
C HIS A 182 14.02 -4.40 23.93
N ILE A 183 15.00 -3.81 23.25
CA ILE A 183 15.95 -4.55 22.41
C ILE A 183 17.37 -4.14 22.77
#